data_52610574da706f1f230bbade53a6833e
#
_entry.id   52610574da706f1f230bbade53a6833e
#
_cell.length_a   1.000
_cell.length_b   1.000
_cell.length_c   1.000
_cell.angle_alpha   90.00
_cell.angle_beta   90.00
_cell.angle_gamma   90.00
#
_symmetry.space_group_name_H-M   'P 1'
#
loop_
_entity.id
_entity.type
_entity.pdbx_description
1 polymer ?
#
loop_
_entity_poly.entity_id
_entity_poly.type
_entity_poly.pdbx_seq_one_letter_code
_entity_poly.pdbx_strand_id
1 'polypeptide(L)'
;MNIRDIKMKARSVLANQKNVFYVFIFISMITTLVDYAGASFSAAMIPFASLIISVIMLPFSHGNIVASLMVVNERGDEIDIENVGLTGFKRFKQLFFTYFIQYVFFFVIVLFIGLIMLLITKLTVDVDIFNEFSNLLLAEGMYASDFNGIINDPAFSNTVTSLGLIVVLGSLIIAIASLIYSLIFALTPYILEKYNDEGL
;
A
#
# COMPACT_ATOMS: atom_id res chain seq x y z
N MET A 1 -1.54 19.81 -24.72
CA MET A 1 -1.45 18.45 -25.28
C MET A 1 -2.76 17.74 -24.97
N ASN A 2 -3.48 17.25 -26.00
CA ASN A 2 -4.80 16.65 -25.82
C ASN A 2 -4.62 15.18 -25.40
N ILE A 3 -5.51 14.65 -24.54
CA ILE A 3 -5.51 13.23 -24.10
C ILE A 3 -5.53 12.27 -25.28
N ARG A 4 -6.22 12.66 -26.37
CA ARG A 4 -6.27 11.88 -27.61
C ARG A 4 -4.90 11.74 -28.26
N ASP A 5 -4.11 12.81 -28.28
CA ASP A 5 -2.77 12.83 -28.88
C ASP A 5 -1.80 11.96 -28.08
N ILE A 6 -1.90 12.01 -26.73
CA ILE A 6 -1.15 11.14 -25.84
C ILE A 6 -1.45 9.66 -26.11
N LYS A 7 -2.75 9.31 -26.21
CA LYS A 7 -3.17 7.94 -26.50
C LYS A 7 -2.72 7.44 -27.87
N MET A 8 -2.78 8.30 -28.89
CA MET A 8 -2.32 7.95 -30.24
C MET A 8 -0.81 7.72 -30.26
N LYS A 9 -0.03 8.61 -29.63
CA LYS A 9 1.43 8.46 -29.51
C LYS A 9 1.81 7.20 -28.75
N ALA A 10 1.16 6.92 -27.62
CA ALA A 10 1.39 5.70 -26.85
C ALA A 10 1.09 4.44 -27.67
N ARG A 11 -0.01 4.42 -28.43
CA ARG A 11 -0.35 3.29 -29.31
C ARG A 11 0.66 3.09 -30.42
N SER A 12 1.15 4.16 -31.05
CA SER A 12 2.13 4.06 -32.14
C SER A 12 3.47 3.53 -31.62
N VAL A 13 3.89 3.94 -30.44
CA VAL A 13 5.12 3.45 -29.81
C VAL A 13 4.99 1.97 -29.46
N LEU A 14 3.90 1.56 -28.83
CA LEU A 14 3.67 0.16 -28.41
C LEU A 14 3.47 -0.80 -29.59
N ALA A 15 2.87 -0.34 -30.71
CA ALA A 15 2.59 -1.19 -31.86
C ALA A 15 3.87 -1.77 -32.50
N ASN A 16 4.99 -1.07 -32.39
CA ASN A 16 6.27 -1.48 -32.96
C ASN A 16 7.18 -2.23 -31.97
N GLN A 17 6.75 -2.37 -30.70
CA GLN A 17 7.61 -2.88 -29.62
C GLN A 17 6.97 -4.09 -28.91
N LYS A 18 6.83 -5.19 -29.65
CA LYS A 18 6.13 -6.39 -29.14
C LYS A 18 6.81 -7.04 -27.92
N ASN A 19 8.13 -6.90 -27.80
CA ASN A 19 8.90 -7.51 -26.72
C ASN A 19 8.48 -7.01 -25.33
N VAL A 20 8.00 -5.77 -25.24
CA VAL A 20 7.47 -5.17 -24.00
C VAL A 20 6.35 -6.01 -23.40
N PHE A 21 5.47 -6.55 -24.24
CA PHE A 21 4.35 -7.37 -23.77
C PHE A 21 4.82 -8.66 -23.10
N TYR A 22 5.91 -9.26 -23.58
CA TYR A 22 6.45 -10.47 -22.96
C TYR A 22 6.97 -10.19 -21.54
N VAL A 23 7.64 -9.06 -21.31
CA VAL A 23 8.11 -8.65 -19.98
C VAL A 23 6.93 -8.37 -19.05
N PHE A 24 5.93 -7.61 -19.52
CA PHE A 24 4.75 -7.31 -18.71
C PHE A 24 3.93 -8.56 -18.38
N ILE A 25 3.73 -9.47 -19.35
CA ILE A 25 3.05 -10.75 -19.11
C ILE A 25 3.83 -11.59 -18.09
N PHE A 26 5.15 -11.71 -18.26
CA PHE A 26 6.01 -12.45 -17.34
C PHE A 26 5.90 -11.91 -15.90
N ILE A 27 6.03 -10.60 -15.71
CA ILE A 27 5.92 -9.99 -14.39
C ILE A 27 4.50 -10.15 -13.82
N SER A 28 3.45 -10.00 -14.65
CA SER A 28 2.06 -10.21 -14.22
C SER A 28 1.80 -11.65 -13.79
N MET A 29 2.36 -12.64 -14.48
CA MET A 29 2.26 -14.05 -14.08
C MET A 29 2.92 -14.29 -12.73
N ILE A 30 4.12 -13.75 -12.50
CA ILE A 30 4.81 -13.85 -11.21
C ILE A 30 3.97 -13.18 -10.11
N THR A 31 3.48 -11.97 -10.35
CA THR A 31 2.61 -11.26 -9.38
C THR A 31 1.40 -12.11 -9.01
N THR A 32 0.70 -12.66 -9.99
CA THR A 32 -0.48 -13.50 -9.76
C THR A 32 -0.13 -14.77 -8.95
N LEU A 33 0.99 -15.42 -9.25
CA LEU A 33 1.45 -16.60 -8.51
C LEU A 33 1.80 -16.27 -7.05
N VAL A 34 2.46 -15.14 -6.83
CA VAL A 34 2.86 -14.67 -5.49
C VAL A 34 1.63 -14.26 -4.69
N ASP A 35 0.67 -13.56 -5.30
CA ASP A 35 -0.60 -13.18 -4.66
C ASP A 35 -1.42 -14.41 -4.28
N TYR A 36 -1.50 -15.41 -5.17
CA TYR A 36 -2.17 -16.67 -4.90
C TYR A 36 -1.51 -17.45 -3.74
N ALA A 37 -0.18 -17.51 -3.71
CA ALA A 37 0.55 -18.09 -2.60
C ALA A 37 0.30 -17.33 -1.29
N GLY A 38 0.27 -15.99 -1.36
CA GLY A 38 -0.03 -15.13 -0.21
C GLY A 38 -1.42 -15.34 0.37
N ALA A 39 -2.42 -15.58 -0.47
CA ALA A 39 -3.79 -15.87 -0.05
C ALA A 39 -3.94 -17.20 0.73
N SER A 40 -2.95 -18.09 0.63
CA SER A 40 -2.94 -19.36 1.35
C SER A 40 -2.50 -19.25 2.82
N PHE A 41 -2.02 -18.08 3.26
CA PHE A 41 -1.63 -17.86 4.66
C PHE A 41 -2.83 -17.64 5.57
N SER A 42 -2.72 -18.05 6.84
CA SER A 42 -3.72 -17.78 7.86
C SER A 42 -3.85 -16.27 8.12
N ALA A 43 -5.02 -15.82 8.57
CA ALA A 43 -5.30 -14.40 8.84
C ALA A 43 -4.24 -13.74 9.75
N ALA A 44 -3.71 -14.48 10.73
CA ALA A 44 -2.67 -13.97 11.63
C ALA A 44 -1.31 -13.76 10.94
N MET A 45 -1.05 -14.48 9.85
CA MET A 45 0.21 -14.41 9.09
C MET A 45 0.17 -13.41 7.93
N ILE A 46 -1.02 -12.93 7.53
CA ILE A 46 -1.20 -12.04 6.37
C ILE A 46 -0.27 -10.79 6.42
N PRO A 47 -0.12 -10.08 7.57
CA PRO A 47 0.75 -8.89 7.59
C PRO A 47 2.21 -9.22 7.30
N PHE A 48 2.72 -10.34 7.82
CA PHE A 48 4.10 -10.77 7.58
C PHE A 48 4.27 -11.29 6.14
N ALA A 49 3.30 -12.07 5.66
CA ALA A 49 3.30 -12.57 4.29
C ALA A 49 3.28 -11.41 3.27
N SER A 50 2.44 -10.41 3.47
CA SER A 50 2.36 -9.24 2.58
C SER A 50 3.67 -8.45 2.54
N LEU A 51 4.37 -8.32 3.67
CA LEU A 51 5.67 -7.67 3.72
C LEU A 51 6.72 -8.45 2.93
N ILE A 52 6.81 -9.77 3.14
CA ILE A 52 7.73 -10.64 2.39
C ILE A 52 7.42 -10.59 0.89
N ILE A 53 6.16 -10.68 0.52
CA ILE A 53 5.69 -10.59 -0.87
C ILE A 53 6.10 -9.25 -1.47
N SER A 54 5.89 -8.14 -0.78
CA SER A 54 6.28 -6.81 -1.25
C SER A 54 7.78 -6.72 -1.52
N VAL A 55 8.62 -7.28 -0.65
CA VAL A 55 10.07 -7.31 -0.83
C VAL A 55 10.47 -8.16 -2.04
N ILE A 56 9.85 -9.34 -2.23
CA ILE A 56 10.12 -10.22 -3.38
C ILE A 56 9.69 -9.56 -4.69
N MET A 57 8.56 -8.84 -4.69
CA MET A 57 8.03 -8.20 -5.88
C MET A 57 8.77 -6.92 -6.28
N LEU A 58 9.57 -6.34 -5.40
CA LEU A 58 10.31 -5.11 -5.63
C LEU A 58 11.17 -5.12 -6.89
N PRO A 59 12.06 -6.14 -7.12
CA PRO A 59 12.87 -6.20 -8.33
C PRO A 59 12.04 -6.38 -9.61
N PHE A 60 10.93 -7.12 -9.56
CA PHE A 60 10.05 -7.31 -10.71
C PHE A 60 9.31 -6.01 -11.07
N SER A 61 8.80 -5.30 -10.05
CA SER A 61 8.15 -4.00 -10.24
C SER A 61 9.11 -2.99 -10.86
N HIS A 62 10.38 -3.00 -10.47
CA HIS A 62 11.41 -2.16 -11.07
C HIS A 62 11.65 -2.51 -12.54
N GLY A 63 11.63 -3.79 -12.91
CA GLY A 63 11.69 -4.24 -14.30
C GLY A 63 10.60 -3.62 -15.18
N ASN A 64 9.36 -3.52 -14.69
CA ASN A 64 8.28 -2.83 -15.40
C ASN A 64 8.58 -1.35 -15.64
N ILE A 65 9.23 -0.68 -14.68
CA ILE A 65 9.60 0.73 -14.80
C ILE A 65 10.68 0.91 -15.85
N VAL A 66 11.72 0.07 -15.83
CA VAL A 66 12.79 0.08 -16.83
C VAL A 66 12.24 -0.18 -18.22
N ALA A 67 11.37 -1.21 -18.38
CA ALA A 67 10.70 -1.49 -19.63
C ALA A 67 9.93 -0.27 -20.14
N SER A 68 9.18 0.40 -19.27
CA SER A 68 8.41 1.60 -19.62
C SER A 68 9.30 2.76 -20.08
N LEU A 69 10.44 2.99 -19.42
CA LEU A 69 11.41 4.00 -19.80
C LEU A 69 12.06 3.69 -21.15
N MET A 70 12.43 2.44 -21.40
CA MET A 70 13.00 2.02 -22.68
C MET A 70 12.02 2.22 -23.83
N VAL A 71 10.72 1.92 -23.60
CA VAL A 71 9.64 2.19 -24.57
C VAL A 71 9.58 3.69 -24.91
N VAL A 72 9.60 4.55 -23.90
CA VAL A 72 9.53 6.01 -24.08
C VAL A 72 10.76 6.53 -24.83
N ASN A 73 11.92 5.91 -24.62
CA ASN A 73 13.18 6.24 -25.27
C ASN A 73 13.37 5.53 -26.64
N GLU A 74 12.32 4.90 -27.17
CA GLU A 74 12.31 4.20 -28.48
C GLU A 74 13.32 3.02 -28.56
N ARG A 75 13.71 2.46 -27.40
CA ARG A 75 14.64 1.32 -27.27
C ARG A 75 13.90 -0.01 -27.00
N GLY A 76 12.69 -0.15 -27.51
CA GLY A 76 11.86 -1.33 -27.26
C GLY A 76 12.41 -2.64 -27.82
N ASP A 77 13.25 -2.57 -28.85
CA ASP A 77 13.88 -3.74 -29.47
C ASP A 77 14.93 -4.40 -28.54
N GLU A 78 15.46 -3.64 -27.58
CA GLU A 78 16.44 -4.11 -26.59
C GLU A 78 15.77 -4.73 -25.35
N ILE A 79 14.44 -4.70 -25.29
CA ILE A 79 13.68 -5.21 -24.14
C ILE A 79 13.56 -6.72 -24.22
N ASP A 80 14.08 -7.39 -23.20
CA ASP A 80 13.88 -8.81 -22.95
C ASP A 80 13.70 -9.08 -21.45
N ILE A 81 13.35 -10.33 -21.11
CA ILE A 81 13.11 -10.73 -19.73
C ILE A 81 14.41 -10.69 -18.90
N GLU A 82 15.54 -11.06 -19.49
CA GLU A 82 16.81 -11.13 -18.78
C GLU A 82 17.40 -9.75 -18.52
N ASN A 83 17.40 -8.87 -19.53
CA ASN A 83 18.01 -7.55 -19.43
C ASN A 83 17.14 -6.54 -18.70
N VAL A 84 15.81 -6.66 -18.80
CA VAL A 84 14.85 -5.69 -18.28
C VAL A 84 13.98 -6.29 -17.18
N GLY A 85 13.37 -7.45 -17.42
CA GLY A 85 12.46 -8.05 -16.45
C GLY A 85 13.14 -8.43 -15.13
N LEU A 86 14.41 -8.82 -15.18
CA LEU A 86 15.20 -9.21 -14.00
C LEU A 86 16.22 -8.16 -13.57
N THR A 87 16.24 -6.98 -14.19
CA THR A 87 17.24 -5.94 -13.89
C THR A 87 17.20 -5.46 -12.43
N GLY A 88 16.02 -5.47 -11.81
CA GLY A 88 15.86 -5.11 -10.41
C GLY A 88 16.62 -6.01 -9.43
N PHE A 89 16.93 -7.26 -9.80
CA PHE A 89 17.75 -8.14 -8.96
C PHE A 89 19.20 -7.68 -8.91
N LYS A 90 19.76 -7.17 -10.00
CA LYS A 90 21.12 -6.61 -10.04
C LYS A 90 21.26 -5.40 -9.10
N ARG A 91 20.18 -4.68 -8.87
CA ARG A 91 20.09 -3.47 -8.05
C ARG A 91 19.29 -3.65 -6.76
N PHE A 92 19.03 -4.90 -6.38
CA PHE A 92 18.13 -5.22 -5.27
C PHE A 92 18.47 -4.45 -3.98
N LYS A 93 19.76 -4.39 -3.63
CA LYS A 93 20.21 -3.68 -2.43
C LYS A 93 19.80 -2.20 -2.45
N GLN A 94 20.05 -1.50 -3.56
CA GLN A 94 19.70 -0.09 -3.70
C GLN A 94 18.18 0.14 -3.64
N LEU A 95 17.41 -0.68 -4.37
CA LEU A 95 15.96 -0.64 -4.37
C LEU A 95 15.40 -0.90 -2.98
N PHE A 96 15.86 -1.97 -2.34
CA PHE A 96 15.42 -2.35 -0.99
C PHE A 96 15.64 -1.21 0.00
N PHE A 97 16.82 -0.63 0.09
CA PHE A 97 17.08 0.47 1.02
C PHE A 97 16.25 1.71 0.72
N THR A 98 16.09 2.07 -0.55
CA THR A 98 15.26 3.23 -0.93
C THR A 98 13.81 3.05 -0.51
N TYR A 99 13.22 1.91 -0.84
CA TYR A 99 11.83 1.65 -0.46
C TYR A 99 11.69 1.42 1.03
N PHE A 100 12.66 0.78 1.68
CA PHE A 100 12.65 0.62 3.14
C PHE A 100 12.63 1.97 3.86
N ILE A 101 13.47 2.92 3.46
CA ILE A 101 13.45 4.28 4.02
C ILE A 101 12.10 4.96 3.77
N GLN A 102 11.51 4.81 2.59
CA GLN A 102 10.18 5.32 2.29
C GLN A 102 9.12 4.71 3.22
N TYR A 103 9.12 3.39 3.40
CA TYR A 103 8.19 2.73 4.31
C TYR A 103 8.34 3.19 5.75
N VAL A 104 9.59 3.35 6.23
CA VAL A 104 9.85 3.88 7.57
C VAL A 104 9.30 5.29 7.71
N PHE A 105 9.48 6.14 6.71
CA PHE A 105 8.96 7.51 6.72
C PHE A 105 7.43 7.53 6.77
N PHE A 106 6.79 6.71 5.95
CA PHE A 106 5.34 6.55 5.95
C PHE A 106 4.81 6.01 7.28
N PHE A 107 5.49 5.01 7.84
CA PHE A 107 5.15 4.43 9.14
C PHE A 107 5.19 5.48 10.26
N VAL A 108 6.20 6.35 10.27
CA VAL A 108 6.29 7.46 11.23
C VAL A 108 5.11 8.42 11.10
N ILE A 109 4.70 8.75 9.87
CA ILE A 109 3.51 9.60 9.63
C ILE A 109 2.25 8.94 10.19
N VAL A 110 2.02 7.67 9.88
CA VAL A 110 0.84 6.92 10.35
C VAL A 110 0.85 6.79 11.88
N LEU A 111 2.01 6.52 12.46
CA LEU A 111 2.18 6.44 13.92
C LEU A 111 1.84 7.77 14.59
N PHE A 112 2.30 8.89 14.03
CA PHE A 112 1.99 10.22 14.55
C PHE A 112 0.49 10.53 14.48
N ILE A 113 -0.17 10.22 13.36
CA ILE A 113 -1.62 10.35 13.21
C ILE A 113 -2.32 9.45 14.25
N GLY A 114 -1.90 8.21 14.40
CA GLY A 114 -2.44 7.27 15.39
C GLY A 114 -2.35 7.78 16.82
N LEU A 115 -1.21 8.37 17.20
CA LEU A 115 -1.03 8.99 18.52
C LEU A 115 -1.99 10.16 18.75
N ILE A 116 -2.19 11.03 17.75
CA ILE A 116 -3.16 12.11 17.83
C ILE A 116 -4.58 11.57 18.03
N MET A 117 -4.95 10.55 17.23
CA MET A 117 -6.27 9.94 17.31
C MET A 117 -6.49 9.29 18.69
N LEU A 118 -5.47 8.63 19.22
CA LEU A 118 -5.50 8.02 20.56
C LEU A 118 -5.68 9.09 21.64
N LEU A 119 -5.02 10.24 21.51
CA LEU A 119 -5.20 11.37 22.43
C LEU A 119 -6.63 11.92 22.38
N ILE A 120 -7.17 12.11 21.16
CA ILE A 120 -8.56 12.57 20.96
C ILE A 120 -9.53 11.56 21.59
N THR A 121 -9.33 10.27 21.35
CA THR A 121 -10.16 9.19 21.93
C THR A 121 -10.16 9.29 23.46
N LYS A 122 -8.99 9.44 24.08
CA LYS A 122 -8.86 9.55 25.52
C LYS A 122 -9.58 10.77 26.12
N LEU A 123 -9.71 11.85 25.33
CA LEU A 123 -10.38 13.10 25.76
C LEU A 123 -11.88 13.10 25.54
N THR A 124 -12.39 12.27 24.61
CA THR A 124 -13.79 12.35 24.15
C THR A 124 -14.60 11.10 24.46
N VAL A 125 -13.95 9.99 24.74
CA VAL A 125 -14.62 8.70 25.00
C VAL A 125 -14.61 8.41 26.48
N ASP A 126 -15.79 8.06 27.00
CA ASP A 126 -15.91 7.59 28.37
C ASP A 126 -15.38 6.16 28.48
N VAL A 127 -14.21 6.05 29.12
CA VAL A 127 -13.48 4.78 29.25
C VAL A 127 -14.21 3.81 30.17
N ASP A 128 -14.94 4.30 31.16
CA ASP A 128 -15.63 3.45 32.14
C ASP A 128 -16.81 2.73 31.47
N ILE A 129 -17.57 3.43 30.64
CA ILE A 129 -18.66 2.85 29.83
C ILE A 129 -18.12 1.82 28.84
N PHE A 130 -16.97 2.10 28.21
CA PHE A 130 -16.35 1.15 27.27
C PHE A 130 -15.87 -0.11 27.99
N ASN A 131 -15.27 0.03 29.17
CA ASN A 131 -14.83 -1.11 29.99
C ASN A 131 -16.03 -1.94 30.49
N GLU A 132 -17.10 -1.30 30.89
CA GLU A 132 -18.33 -1.99 31.31
C GLU A 132 -18.92 -2.84 30.17
N PHE A 133 -19.02 -2.27 28.98
CA PHE A 133 -19.46 -2.99 27.77
C PHE A 133 -18.50 -4.14 27.42
N SER A 134 -17.20 -3.91 27.47
CA SER A 134 -16.19 -4.94 27.19
C SER A 134 -16.27 -6.09 28.19
N ASN A 135 -16.43 -5.78 29.47
CA ASN A 135 -16.57 -6.79 30.51
C ASN A 135 -17.84 -7.63 30.33
N LEU A 136 -18.94 -7.00 29.92
CA LEU A 136 -20.19 -7.72 29.61
C LEU A 136 -20.05 -8.63 28.39
N LEU A 137 -19.35 -8.19 27.34
CA LEU A 137 -19.08 -9.03 26.17
C LEU A 137 -18.21 -10.26 26.50
N LEU A 138 -17.34 -10.16 27.51
CA LEU A 138 -16.45 -11.23 27.93
C LEU A 138 -17.05 -12.11 29.01
N ALA A 139 -18.16 -11.69 29.64
CA ALA A 139 -18.81 -12.45 30.69
C ALA A 139 -19.53 -13.69 30.12
N GLU A 140 -19.16 -14.86 30.62
CA GLU A 140 -19.89 -16.10 30.34
C GLU A 140 -21.30 -16.03 30.95
N GLY A 141 -22.36 -16.02 30.12
CA GLY A 141 -23.75 -16.05 30.58
C GLY A 141 -24.52 -14.73 30.45
N MET A 142 -24.17 -13.91 29.47
CA MET A 142 -24.83 -12.64 29.17
C MET A 142 -26.31 -12.86 28.85
N TYR A 143 -27.23 -12.22 29.60
CA TYR A 143 -28.64 -12.18 29.31
C TYR A 143 -28.96 -11.00 28.37
N ALA A 144 -29.90 -11.19 27.46
CA ALA A 144 -30.33 -10.14 26.52
C ALA A 144 -30.84 -8.85 27.22
N SER A 145 -31.32 -8.96 28.48
CA SER A 145 -31.73 -7.83 29.30
C SER A 145 -30.55 -6.88 29.66
N ASP A 146 -29.38 -7.44 29.95
CA ASP A 146 -28.20 -6.67 30.36
C ASP A 146 -27.66 -5.89 29.19
N PHE A 147 -27.66 -6.51 28.00
CA PHE A 147 -27.28 -5.89 26.75
C PHE A 147 -28.19 -4.72 26.36
N ASN A 148 -29.52 -4.91 26.50
CA ASN A 148 -30.50 -3.86 26.21
C ASN A 148 -30.38 -2.65 27.17
N GLY A 149 -29.98 -2.87 28.44
CA GLY A 149 -29.75 -1.79 29.40
C GLY A 149 -28.65 -0.85 28.92
N ILE A 150 -27.52 -1.38 28.48
CA ILE A 150 -26.37 -0.60 28.05
C ILE A 150 -26.60 0.06 26.68
N ILE A 151 -27.16 -0.66 25.71
CA ILE A 151 -27.42 -0.08 24.37
C ILE A 151 -28.37 1.11 24.44
N ASN A 152 -29.34 1.08 25.37
CA ASN A 152 -30.28 2.17 25.54
C ASN A 152 -29.76 3.31 26.45
N ASP A 153 -28.55 3.19 27.01
CA ASP A 153 -27.93 4.27 27.76
C ASP A 153 -27.48 5.38 26.79
N PRO A 154 -27.93 6.63 27.00
CA PRO A 154 -27.51 7.76 26.16
C PRO A 154 -25.98 7.98 26.19
N ALA A 155 -25.31 7.66 27.29
CA ALA A 155 -23.87 7.81 27.41
C ALA A 155 -23.14 6.74 26.55
N PHE A 156 -23.66 5.51 26.49
CA PHE A 156 -23.14 4.48 25.59
C PHE A 156 -23.31 4.89 24.13
N SER A 157 -24.50 5.37 23.73
CA SER A 157 -24.76 5.83 22.37
C SER A 157 -23.82 6.97 21.97
N ASN A 158 -23.56 7.94 22.83
CA ASN A 158 -22.63 9.04 22.60
C ASN A 158 -21.19 8.53 22.45
N THR A 159 -20.77 7.59 23.30
CA THR A 159 -19.43 6.98 23.27
C THR A 159 -19.21 6.23 21.95
N VAL A 160 -20.16 5.40 21.53
CA VAL A 160 -20.08 4.66 20.26
C VAL A 160 -20.08 5.60 19.06
N THR A 161 -20.91 6.63 19.09
CA THR A 161 -20.94 7.65 18.03
C THR A 161 -19.62 8.40 17.93
N SER A 162 -19.04 8.81 19.06
CA SER A 162 -17.76 9.49 19.13
C SER A 162 -16.63 8.60 18.60
N LEU A 163 -16.58 7.34 19.02
CA LEU A 163 -15.61 6.37 18.52
C LEU A 163 -15.77 6.16 17.00
N GLY A 164 -17.00 6.03 16.52
CA GLY A 164 -17.30 5.89 15.09
C GLY A 164 -16.79 7.09 14.29
N LEU A 165 -17.04 8.30 14.76
CA LEU A 165 -16.56 9.53 14.12
C LEU A 165 -15.02 9.61 14.13
N ILE A 166 -14.38 9.26 15.24
CA ILE A 166 -12.92 9.24 15.35
C ILE A 166 -12.32 8.26 14.34
N VAL A 167 -12.85 7.05 14.24
CA VAL A 167 -12.39 6.03 13.29
C VAL A 167 -12.56 6.49 11.84
N VAL A 168 -13.72 7.06 11.50
CA VAL A 168 -14.00 7.56 10.14
C VAL A 168 -13.06 8.72 9.80
N LEU A 169 -12.94 9.71 10.67
CA LEU A 169 -12.05 10.86 10.44
C LEU A 169 -10.58 10.44 10.39
N GLY A 170 -10.15 9.54 11.28
CA GLY A 170 -8.79 9.00 11.28
C GLY A 170 -8.46 8.24 10.00
N SER A 171 -9.35 7.37 9.54
CA SER A 171 -9.17 6.65 8.28
C SER A 171 -9.12 7.57 7.07
N LEU A 172 -9.94 8.64 7.06
CA LEU A 172 -9.91 9.65 6.01
C LEU A 172 -8.57 10.41 5.98
N ILE A 173 -8.07 10.83 7.15
CA ILE A 173 -6.77 11.51 7.27
C ILE A 173 -5.63 10.60 6.79
N ILE A 174 -5.62 9.32 7.19
CA ILE A 174 -4.63 8.34 6.73
C ILE A 174 -4.73 8.13 5.22
N ALA A 175 -5.94 8.05 4.66
CA ALA A 175 -6.14 7.91 3.22
C ALA A 175 -5.58 9.12 2.44
N ILE A 176 -5.84 10.34 2.91
CA ILE A 176 -5.31 11.56 2.31
C ILE A 176 -3.78 11.60 2.43
N ALA A 177 -3.22 11.28 3.60
CA ALA A 177 -1.79 11.22 3.82
C ALA A 177 -1.13 10.18 2.91
N SER A 178 -1.74 9.00 2.73
CA SER A 178 -1.29 7.95 1.81
C SER A 178 -1.29 8.42 0.36
N LEU A 179 -2.32 9.15 -0.05
CA LEU A 179 -2.42 9.68 -1.41
C LEU A 179 -1.32 10.72 -1.67
N ILE A 180 -1.14 11.68 -0.76
CA ILE A 180 -0.09 12.70 -0.86
C ILE A 180 1.29 12.02 -0.90
N TYR A 181 1.52 11.06 0.01
CA TYR A 181 2.74 10.29 0.05
C TYR A 181 3.02 9.56 -1.27
N SER A 182 2.02 8.86 -1.81
CA SER A 182 2.12 8.17 -3.09
C SER A 182 2.49 9.10 -4.24
N LEU A 183 1.91 10.30 -4.27
CA LEU A 183 2.21 11.30 -5.31
C LEU A 183 3.65 11.82 -5.19
N ILE A 184 4.13 12.11 -3.97
CA ILE A 184 5.50 12.59 -3.74
C ILE A 184 6.53 11.55 -4.19
N PHE A 185 6.30 10.28 -3.87
CA PHE A 185 7.24 9.20 -4.14
C PHE A 185 7.01 8.46 -5.47
N ALA A 186 5.95 8.83 -6.23
CA ALA A 186 5.64 8.20 -7.52
C ALA A 186 6.79 8.24 -8.52
N LEU A 187 7.60 9.29 -8.49
CA LEU A 187 8.73 9.48 -9.41
C LEU A 187 10.04 8.86 -8.92
N THR A 188 10.11 8.38 -7.67
CA THR A 188 11.35 7.83 -7.10
C THR A 188 11.98 6.72 -7.95
N PRO A 189 11.22 5.72 -8.46
CA PRO A 189 11.82 4.66 -9.28
C PRO A 189 12.42 5.18 -10.58
N TYR A 190 11.79 6.19 -11.19
CA TYR A 190 12.28 6.83 -12.43
C TYR A 190 13.54 7.64 -12.18
N ILE A 191 13.60 8.34 -11.04
CA ILE A 191 14.80 9.10 -10.63
C ILE A 191 15.95 8.13 -10.36
N LEU A 192 15.71 7.03 -9.65
CA LEU A 192 16.70 5.99 -9.40
C LEU A 192 17.30 5.42 -10.69
N GLU A 193 16.48 5.24 -11.73
CA GLU A 193 16.97 4.73 -13.00
C GLU A 193 17.77 5.79 -13.76
N LYS A 194 17.29 7.01 -13.81
CA LYS A 194 17.97 8.12 -14.50
C LYS A 194 19.35 8.41 -13.96
N TYR A 195 19.53 8.37 -12.64
CA TYR A 195 20.82 8.70 -11.99
C TYR A 195 21.71 7.49 -11.75
N ASN A 196 21.30 6.30 -12.21
CA ASN A 196 22.14 5.12 -12.09
C ASN A 196 23.44 5.21 -12.91
N ASP A 197 23.38 5.85 -14.08
CA ASP A 197 24.52 5.99 -14.98
C ASP A 197 25.52 7.07 -14.48
N GLU A 198 25.16 7.87 -13.49
CA GLU A 198 25.99 8.95 -12.93
C GLU A 198 26.84 8.51 -11.72
N GLY A 199 26.81 7.23 -11.34
CA GLY A 199 27.75 6.65 -10.36
C GLY A 199 27.59 7.13 -8.91
N LEU A 200 26.35 7.40 -8.46
CA LEU A 200 26.01 7.68 -7.07
C LEU A 200 25.98 6.42 -6.20
#